data_6e2109f238c4ed6bf9574aae86954597
#
_entry.id   6e2109f238c4ed6bf9574aae86954597
#
_cell.length_a   1.000
_cell.length_b   1.000
_cell.length_c   1.000
_cell.angle_alpha   90.00
_cell.angle_beta   90.00
_cell.angle_gamma   90.00
#
_symmetry.space_group_name_H-M   'P 1'
#
loop_
_entity.id
_entity.type
_entity.pdbx_description
1 polymer ?
#
loop_
_entity_poly.entity_id
_entity_poly.type
_entity_poly.pdbx_seq_one_letter_code
_entity_poly.pdbx_strand_id
1 'polypeptide(L)'
;MQHGSAVLVLNSLYQAVQVTGVRRAFRLFYSGRARALAADFQSYDFDNWCDLPLHADARVIHTPSRKICIPRVIQLVRFDRLPTREIRFTRRNIFYRDRCRCQYCGDAFPQKQLNLDHVVPLSRGGASGWDNVVCACIECNTKKGARTPLQAGMKLIRRPKKPAGHPMWRGTWIGPCPDEWRTFLDEAYWNVELTDEVVDSKSRRLD
;
A
#
# COMPACT_ATOMS: atom_id res chain seq x y z
N MET A 1 2.23 10.62 16.84
CA MET A 1 3.11 10.16 15.74
C MET A 1 2.52 10.68 14.45
N GLN A 2 3.22 11.53 13.76
CA GLN A 2 2.75 12.23 12.57
C GLN A 2 2.50 11.23 11.43
N HIS A 3 1.22 11.06 11.05
CA HIS A 3 0.75 10.18 9.97
C HIS A 3 1.07 10.69 8.56
N GLY A 4 1.97 11.67 8.42
CA GLY A 4 2.15 12.43 7.18
C GLY A 4 3.40 12.18 6.34
N SER A 5 4.29 11.25 6.71
CA SER A 5 5.65 11.26 6.16
C SER A 5 6.05 9.91 5.54
N ALA A 6 5.26 9.41 4.60
CA ALA A 6 5.61 8.24 3.82
C ALA A 6 6.04 8.62 2.40
N VAL A 7 6.89 7.80 1.81
CA VAL A 7 7.45 7.96 0.48
C VAL A 7 7.24 6.66 -0.29
N LEU A 8 6.69 6.77 -1.49
CA LEU A 8 6.55 5.65 -2.41
C LEU A 8 7.92 5.33 -3.03
N VAL A 9 8.25 4.06 -3.09
CA VAL A 9 9.49 3.57 -3.71
C VAL A 9 9.13 2.79 -4.96
N LEU A 10 9.69 3.22 -6.09
CA LEU A 10 9.59 2.53 -7.37
C LEU A 10 10.87 1.76 -7.65
N ASN A 11 10.78 0.73 -8.50
CA ASN A 11 11.96 0.11 -9.10
C ASN A 11 12.43 0.95 -10.31
N SER A 12 13.50 0.51 -10.99
CA SER A 12 14.03 1.19 -12.18
C SER A 12 13.06 1.21 -13.36
N LEU A 13 12.05 0.34 -13.36
CA LEU A 13 11.00 0.25 -14.36
C LEU A 13 9.73 1.02 -13.96
N TYR A 14 9.82 1.96 -13.03
CA TYR A 14 8.71 2.78 -12.51
C TYR A 14 7.58 1.98 -11.85
N GLN A 15 7.81 0.73 -11.51
CA GLN A 15 6.83 -0.08 -10.83
C GLN A 15 6.96 0.11 -9.31
N ALA A 16 5.84 0.31 -8.65
CA ALA A 16 5.81 0.52 -7.21
C ALA A 16 6.18 -0.76 -6.45
N VAL A 17 7.18 -0.69 -5.57
CA VAL A 17 7.70 -1.85 -4.84
C VAL A 17 7.42 -1.81 -3.34
N GLN A 18 7.35 -0.62 -2.75
CA GLN A 18 7.02 -0.46 -1.33
C GLN A 18 6.72 1.00 -0.97
N VAL A 19 6.15 1.20 0.20
CA VAL A 19 6.07 2.50 0.87
C VAL A 19 7.04 2.49 2.05
N THR A 20 7.79 3.57 2.24
CA THR A 20 8.79 3.68 3.31
C THR A 20 8.67 5.00 4.08
N GLY A 21 9.28 5.07 5.26
CA GLY A 21 9.37 6.32 6.01
C GLY A 21 10.45 7.25 5.45
N VAL A 22 10.31 8.54 5.71
CA VAL A 22 11.20 9.61 5.23
C VAL A 22 12.67 9.33 5.53
N ARG A 23 13.03 8.91 6.75
CA ARG A 23 14.42 8.62 7.12
C ARG A 23 15.06 7.58 6.20
N ARG A 24 14.34 6.50 5.87
CA ARG A 24 14.84 5.46 4.98
C ARG A 24 14.90 5.93 3.54
N ALA A 25 13.89 6.69 3.09
CA ALA A 25 13.88 7.29 1.76
C ALA A 25 15.10 8.20 1.56
N PHE A 26 15.35 9.12 2.49
CA PHE A 26 16.51 10.01 2.43
C PHE A 26 17.85 9.27 2.47
N ARG A 27 17.96 8.19 3.23
CA ARG A 27 19.19 7.35 3.22
C ARG A 27 19.46 6.76 1.84
N LEU A 28 18.43 6.25 1.16
CA LEU A 28 18.57 5.71 -0.20
C LEU A 28 18.88 6.82 -1.20
N PHE A 29 18.25 7.97 -1.05
CA PHE A 29 18.38 9.12 -1.91
C PHE A 29 19.76 9.76 -1.79
N TYR A 30 20.20 10.08 -0.59
CA TYR A 30 21.52 10.65 -0.32
C TYR A 30 22.69 9.72 -0.74
N SER A 31 22.49 8.41 -0.62
CA SER A 31 23.51 7.43 -1.04
C SER A 31 23.55 7.16 -2.56
N GLY A 32 22.78 7.89 -3.37
CA GLY A 32 22.70 7.70 -4.82
C GLY A 32 22.03 6.39 -5.26
N ARG A 33 21.43 5.63 -4.32
CA ARG A 33 20.72 4.39 -4.63
C ARG A 33 19.30 4.63 -5.14
N ALA A 34 18.76 5.84 -4.94
CA ALA A 34 17.49 6.28 -5.44
C ALA A 34 17.59 7.70 -5.98
N ARG A 35 16.66 8.07 -6.86
CA ARG A 35 16.42 9.43 -7.34
C ARG A 35 15.05 9.88 -6.89
N ALA A 36 14.87 11.17 -6.60
CA ALA A 36 13.55 11.73 -6.36
C ALA A 36 12.82 11.91 -7.68
N LEU A 37 11.52 11.66 -7.68
CA LEU A 37 10.66 11.85 -8.84
C LEU A 37 9.70 13.00 -8.56
N ALA A 38 9.73 14.02 -9.41
CA ALA A 38 8.79 15.15 -9.35
C ALA A 38 7.45 14.80 -10.02
N ALA A 39 6.46 15.68 -9.89
CA ALA A 39 5.13 15.45 -10.45
C ALA A 39 5.09 15.38 -11.99
N ASP A 40 6.05 15.99 -12.64
CA ASP A 40 6.28 15.96 -14.10
C ASP A 40 7.08 14.74 -14.57
N PHE A 41 7.33 13.78 -13.70
CA PHE A 41 8.16 12.58 -13.92
C PHE A 41 9.64 12.84 -14.13
N GLN A 42 10.13 14.08 -13.94
CA GLN A 42 11.56 14.33 -13.94
C GLN A 42 12.23 13.70 -12.72
N SER A 43 13.38 13.09 -12.94
CA SER A 43 14.16 12.43 -11.89
C SER A 43 15.35 13.27 -11.49
N TYR A 44 15.52 13.49 -10.19
CA TYR A 44 16.57 14.33 -9.61
C TYR A 44 17.45 13.48 -8.69
N ASP A 45 18.77 13.70 -8.75
CA ASP A 45 19.67 13.28 -7.69
C ASP A 45 19.50 14.17 -6.44
N PHE A 46 20.23 13.84 -5.38
CA PHE A 46 20.07 14.53 -4.10
C PHE A 46 20.41 16.01 -4.16
N ASP A 47 21.50 16.36 -4.84
CA ASP A 47 21.99 17.74 -4.88
C ASP A 47 21.06 18.62 -5.73
N ASN A 48 20.70 18.20 -6.92
CA ASN A 48 19.76 18.90 -7.78
C ASN A 48 18.35 19.03 -7.14
N TRP A 49 17.91 18.02 -6.38
CA TRP A 49 16.64 18.11 -5.65
C TRP A 49 16.66 19.16 -4.55
N CYS A 50 17.79 19.28 -3.86
CA CYS A 50 17.96 20.27 -2.80
C CYS A 50 17.96 21.71 -3.28
N ASP A 51 18.25 21.93 -4.56
CA ASP A 51 18.31 23.26 -5.19
C ASP A 51 16.97 23.66 -5.84
N LEU A 52 15.99 22.76 -5.85
CA LEU A 52 14.65 23.08 -6.35
C LEU A 52 13.92 24.09 -5.45
N PRO A 53 13.17 25.02 -6.05
CA PRO A 53 12.34 25.96 -5.30
C PRO A 53 11.29 25.21 -4.48
N LEU A 54 11.09 25.64 -3.22
CA LEU A 54 10.09 25.08 -2.34
C LEU A 54 8.71 25.68 -2.66
N HIS A 55 7.74 24.81 -2.92
CA HIS A 55 6.33 25.23 -3.03
C HIS A 55 5.74 25.51 -1.63
N ALA A 56 4.71 26.35 -1.57
CA ALA A 56 4.08 26.76 -0.30
C ALA A 56 3.60 25.59 0.55
N ASP A 57 3.08 24.53 -0.09
CA ASP A 57 2.56 23.33 0.56
C ASP A 57 3.59 22.17 0.64
N ALA A 58 4.86 22.47 0.34
CA ALA A 58 5.90 21.46 0.36
C ALA A 58 6.15 20.94 1.78
N ARG A 59 6.11 19.63 1.97
CA ARG A 59 6.58 19.01 3.21
C ARG A 59 8.11 19.05 3.22
N VAL A 60 8.67 19.65 4.24
CA VAL A 60 10.12 19.86 4.34
C VAL A 60 10.70 19.20 5.58
N ILE A 61 11.97 18.83 5.47
CA ILE A 61 12.84 18.63 6.62
C ILE A 61 13.71 19.86 6.81
N HIS A 62 13.93 20.21 8.04
CA HIS A 62 14.81 21.32 8.40
C HIS A 62 16.20 20.74 8.69
N THR A 63 17.22 21.31 8.05
CA THR A 63 18.62 21.07 8.37
C THR A 63 19.24 22.36 8.92
N PRO A 64 20.41 22.33 9.52
CA PRO A 64 21.05 23.54 10.02
C PRO A 64 21.29 24.61 8.93
N SER A 65 21.47 24.20 7.67
CA SER A 65 21.83 25.08 6.56
C SER A 65 20.68 25.39 5.61
N ARG A 66 19.68 24.51 5.50
CA ARG A 66 18.59 24.67 4.51
C ARG A 66 17.36 23.82 4.82
N LYS A 67 16.24 24.14 4.15
CA LYS A 67 15.03 23.33 4.11
C LYS A 67 15.09 22.42 2.89
N ILE A 68 14.79 21.15 3.04
CA ILE A 68 14.79 20.18 1.94
C ILE A 68 13.39 19.62 1.79
N CYS A 69 12.82 19.67 0.58
CA CYS A 69 11.52 19.08 0.28
C CYS A 69 11.58 17.54 0.45
N ILE A 70 10.55 16.98 1.07
CA ILE A 70 10.41 15.53 1.19
C ILE A 70 9.80 15.01 -0.11
N PRO A 71 10.53 14.20 -0.91
CA PRO A 71 9.96 13.64 -2.13
C PRO A 71 8.79 12.72 -1.81
N ARG A 72 7.73 12.79 -2.60
CA ARG A 72 6.58 11.89 -2.50
C ARG A 72 6.88 10.52 -3.05
N VAL A 73 7.74 10.48 -4.06
CA VAL A 73 8.12 9.28 -4.79
C VAL A 73 9.63 9.27 -4.98
N ILE A 74 10.26 8.12 -4.78
CA ILE A 74 11.66 7.87 -5.14
C ILE A 74 11.75 6.63 -6.02
N GLN A 75 12.65 6.66 -7.00
CA GLN A 75 12.95 5.55 -7.89
C GLN A 75 14.32 4.95 -7.54
N LEU A 76 14.39 3.63 -7.43
CA LEU A 76 15.63 2.90 -7.22
C LEU A 76 16.42 2.80 -8.52
N VAL A 77 17.72 3.14 -8.48
CA VAL A 77 18.56 3.22 -9.70
C VAL A 77 18.92 1.84 -10.28
N ARG A 78 19.15 0.84 -9.41
CA ARG A 78 19.66 -0.48 -9.81
C ARG A 78 18.75 -1.65 -9.42
N PHE A 79 17.50 -1.41 -9.18
CA PHE A 79 16.57 -2.44 -8.75
C PHE A 79 15.42 -2.56 -9.75
N ASP A 80 15.42 -3.59 -10.55
CA ASP A 80 14.47 -3.88 -11.63
C ASP A 80 13.42 -4.93 -11.26
N ARG A 81 13.56 -5.57 -10.10
CA ARG A 81 12.69 -6.68 -9.71
C ARG A 81 11.43 -6.20 -8.98
N LEU A 82 10.30 -6.83 -9.29
CA LEU A 82 9.15 -6.78 -8.40
C LEU A 82 9.41 -7.73 -7.23
N PRO A 83 9.36 -7.23 -6.00
CA PRO A 83 9.54 -8.13 -4.86
C PRO A 83 8.37 -9.12 -4.81
N THR A 84 8.65 -10.40 -4.96
CA THR A 84 7.68 -11.52 -4.95
C THR A 84 7.21 -11.92 -3.55
N ARG A 85 7.56 -11.17 -2.50
CA ARG A 85 7.20 -11.54 -1.14
C ARG A 85 5.70 -11.54 -0.94
N GLU A 86 5.18 -12.67 -0.50
CA GLU A 86 3.80 -12.81 -0.05
C GLU A 86 3.46 -11.81 1.06
N ILE A 87 2.25 -11.27 1.00
CA ILE A 87 1.74 -10.42 2.07
C ILE A 87 1.54 -11.28 3.30
N ARG A 88 2.28 -10.94 4.37
CA ARG A 88 2.16 -11.66 5.64
C ARG A 88 0.77 -11.47 6.24
N PHE A 89 0.19 -12.54 6.75
CA PHE A 89 -1.03 -12.48 7.53
C PHE A 89 -0.73 -11.81 8.88
N THR A 90 -1.12 -10.56 9.03
CA THR A 90 -0.91 -9.76 10.25
C THR A 90 -2.15 -8.91 10.52
N ARG A 91 -2.39 -8.58 11.82
CA ARG A 91 -3.47 -7.66 12.24
C ARG A 91 -3.50 -6.38 11.40
N ARG A 92 -2.34 -5.77 11.21
CA ARG A 92 -2.20 -4.54 10.45
C ARG A 92 -2.65 -4.70 9.00
N ASN A 93 -2.25 -5.77 8.35
CA ASN A 93 -2.57 -6.02 6.95
C ASN A 93 -4.06 -6.35 6.77
N ILE A 94 -4.71 -6.96 7.77
CA ILE A 94 -6.16 -7.17 7.75
C ILE A 94 -6.89 -5.83 7.88
N PHE A 95 -6.50 -4.97 8.83
CA PHE A 95 -7.09 -3.64 8.93
C PHE A 95 -6.93 -2.82 7.66
N TYR A 96 -5.79 -2.94 7.00
CA TYR A 96 -5.54 -2.29 5.73
C TYR A 96 -6.44 -2.84 4.62
N ARG A 97 -6.50 -4.18 4.45
CA ARG A 97 -7.39 -4.85 3.48
C ARG A 97 -8.83 -4.37 3.63
N ASP A 98 -9.31 -4.28 4.84
CA ASP A 98 -10.67 -3.92 5.18
C ASP A 98 -10.88 -2.39 5.33
N ARG A 99 -9.83 -1.59 5.02
CA ARG A 99 -9.83 -0.11 5.07
C ARG A 99 -10.27 0.45 6.43
N CYS A 100 -9.89 -0.22 7.53
CA CYS A 100 -10.34 0.09 8.89
C CYS A 100 -11.87 0.20 9.01
N ARG A 101 -12.63 -0.60 8.24
CA ARG A 101 -14.08 -0.67 8.28
C ARG A 101 -14.53 -2.01 8.84
N CYS A 102 -15.56 -1.97 9.69
CA CYS A 102 -16.22 -3.18 10.15
C CYS A 102 -16.83 -3.91 8.95
N GLN A 103 -16.56 -5.20 8.80
CA GLN A 103 -17.08 -6.00 7.69
C GLN A 103 -18.51 -6.50 7.92
N TYR A 104 -19.15 -6.09 9.03
CA TYR A 104 -20.54 -6.38 9.35
C TYR A 104 -21.45 -5.16 9.22
N CYS A 105 -21.15 -4.03 9.89
CA CYS A 105 -21.95 -2.80 9.77
C CYS A 105 -21.48 -1.86 8.66
N GLY A 106 -20.25 -1.97 8.19
CA GLY A 106 -19.69 -1.12 7.14
C GLY A 106 -19.08 0.20 7.61
N ASP A 107 -19.26 0.54 8.87
CA ASP A 107 -18.76 1.79 9.40
C ASP A 107 -17.25 1.80 9.58
N ALA A 108 -16.65 2.97 9.40
CA ALA A 108 -15.22 3.18 9.63
C ALA A 108 -14.97 3.54 11.09
N PHE A 109 -13.95 2.93 11.68
CA PHE A 109 -13.59 3.15 13.07
C PHE A 109 -12.08 3.39 13.21
N PRO A 110 -11.64 4.15 14.24
CA PRO A 110 -10.26 4.17 14.66
C PRO A 110 -9.78 2.75 15.02
N GLN A 111 -8.53 2.43 14.76
CA GLN A 111 -7.99 1.07 15.01
C GLN A 111 -8.15 0.58 16.45
N LYS A 112 -8.25 1.49 17.42
CA LYS A 112 -8.49 1.17 18.84
C LYS A 112 -9.86 0.57 19.11
N GLN A 113 -10.84 0.85 18.22
CA GLN A 113 -12.21 0.37 18.31
C GLN A 113 -12.47 -0.83 17.39
N LEU A 114 -11.43 -1.36 16.76
CA LEU A 114 -11.52 -2.47 15.84
C LEU A 114 -10.82 -3.70 16.39
N ASN A 115 -11.47 -4.84 16.24
CA ASN A 115 -10.96 -6.17 16.52
C ASN A 115 -10.80 -6.99 15.25
N LEU A 116 -10.06 -8.09 15.35
CA LEU A 116 -10.06 -9.16 14.37
C LEU A 116 -11.09 -10.21 14.80
N ASP A 117 -11.97 -10.57 13.89
CA ASP A 117 -12.99 -11.59 14.09
C ASP A 117 -12.82 -12.74 13.10
N HIS A 118 -12.95 -13.97 13.61
CA HIS A 118 -13.00 -15.15 12.77
C HIS A 118 -14.44 -15.35 12.27
N VAL A 119 -14.65 -15.28 10.96
CA VAL A 119 -15.95 -15.48 10.31
C VAL A 119 -16.56 -16.82 10.76
N VAL A 120 -15.80 -17.90 10.59
CA VAL A 120 -16.06 -19.19 11.25
C VAL A 120 -15.21 -19.23 12.51
N PRO A 121 -15.81 -19.30 13.70
CA PRO A 121 -15.09 -19.33 14.97
C PRO A 121 -14.07 -20.49 15.06
N LEU A 122 -12.95 -20.25 15.74
CA LEU A 122 -11.94 -21.30 15.99
C LEU A 122 -12.57 -22.53 16.68
N SER A 123 -13.49 -22.31 17.63
CA SER A 123 -14.23 -23.38 18.33
C SER A 123 -15.11 -24.21 17.41
N ARG A 124 -15.31 -23.79 16.17
CA ARG A 124 -16.10 -24.48 15.13
C ARG A 124 -15.23 -24.92 13.94
N GLY A 125 -13.94 -25.06 14.14
CA GLY A 125 -13.01 -25.50 13.11
C GLY A 125 -12.57 -24.40 12.13
N GLY A 126 -12.85 -23.14 12.41
CA GLY A 126 -12.34 -22.03 11.61
C GLY A 126 -10.82 -21.90 11.74
N ALA A 127 -10.11 -21.64 10.64
CA ALA A 127 -8.68 -21.40 10.64
C ALA A 127 -8.35 -19.90 10.71
N SER A 128 -7.16 -19.58 11.24
CA SER A 128 -6.63 -18.20 11.15
C SER A 128 -5.97 -18.00 9.79
N GLY A 129 -6.65 -17.30 8.90
CA GLY A 129 -6.20 -17.09 7.54
C GLY A 129 -6.88 -15.89 6.87
N TRP A 130 -6.39 -15.55 5.69
CA TRP A 130 -6.90 -14.44 4.89
C TRP A 130 -8.38 -14.58 4.49
N ASP A 131 -8.84 -15.80 4.38
CA ASP A 131 -10.18 -16.21 3.94
C ASP A 131 -11.19 -16.33 5.08
N ASN A 132 -10.70 -16.27 6.34
CA ASN A 132 -11.56 -16.45 7.51
C ASN A 132 -11.48 -15.32 8.55
N VAL A 133 -10.54 -14.37 8.45
CA VAL A 133 -10.42 -13.29 9.42
C VAL A 133 -10.77 -11.95 8.81
N VAL A 134 -11.60 -11.16 9.50
CA VAL A 134 -12.07 -9.85 9.08
C VAL A 134 -11.90 -8.80 10.18
N CYS A 135 -11.95 -7.54 9.75
CA CYS A 135 -12.03 -6.39 10.65
C CYS A 135 -13.49 -6.23 11.14
N ALA A 136 -13.69 -6.14 12.45
CA ALA A 136 -14.98 -5.92 13.06
C ALA A 136 -14.89 -4.84 14.15
N CYS A 137 -15.93 -4.01 14.31
CA CYS A 137 -16.04 -3.15 15.48
C CYS A 137 -16.34 -4.00 16.73
N ILE A 138 -16.07 -3.44 17.90
CA ILE A 138 -16.26 -4.14 19.18
C ILE A 138 -17.71 -4.62 19.33
N GLU A 139 -18.67 -3.79 18.99
CA GLU A 139 -20.10 -4.11 19.10
C GLU A 139 -20.51 -5.28 18.22
N CYS A 140 -20.18 -5.25 16.92
CA CYS A 140 -20.49 -6.33 15.99
C CYS A 140 -19.78 -7.63 16.38
N ASN A 141 -18.52 -7.55 16.83
CA ASN A 141 -17.77 -8.69 17.27
C ASN A 141 -18.41 -9.34 18.53
N THR A 142 -18.81 -8.53 19.50
CA THR A 142 -19.50 -8.98 20.70
C THR A 142 -20.88 -9.61 20.37
N LYS A 143 -21.65 -8.93 19.49
CA LYS A 143 -22.96 -9.45 19.02
C LYS A 143 -22.82 -10.80 18.32
N LYS A 144 -21.76 -10.98 17.51
CA LYS A 144 -21.52 -12.26 16.83
C LYS A 144 -21.10 -13.36 17.77
N GLY A 145 -20.19 -13.07 18.70
CA GLY A 145 -19.65 -14.05 19.64
C GLY A 145 -19.07 -15.28 18.94
N ALA A 146 -19.24 -16.46 19.55
CA ALA A 146 -18.78 -17.75 19.02
C ALA A 146 -19.73 -18.37 17.96
N ARG A 147 -20.54 -17.55 17.28
CA ARG A 147 -21.46 -17.96 16.21
C ARG A 147 -20.90 -17.61 14.84
N THR A 148 -21.37 -18.33 13.81
CA THR A 148 -21.15 -17.86 12.44
C THR A 148 -22.00 -16.61 12.16
N PRO A 149 -21.69 -15.78 11.15
CA PRO A 149 -22.49 -14.62 10.80
C PRO A 149 -23.97 -14.98 10.57
N LEU A 150 -24.23 -16.05 9.84
CA LEU A 150 -25.60 -16.54 9.60
C LEU A 150 -26.34 -16.86 10.89
N GLN A 151 -25.73 -17.56 11.84
CA GLN A 151 -26.31 -17.89 13.14
C GLN A 151 -26.51 -16.66 14.04
N ALA A 152 -25.73 -15.62 13.83
CA ALA A 152 -25.87 -14.35 14.54
C ALA A 152 -26.86 -13.39 13.87
N GLY A 153 -27.50 -13.77 12.76
CA GLY A 153 -28.35 -12.90 11.95
C GLY A 153 -27.57 -11.77 11.30
N MET A 154 -26.29 -11.98 11.00
CA MET A 154 -25.37 -10.98 10.46
C MET A 154 -24.92 -11.38 9.07
N LYS A 155 -24.63 -10.37 8.23
CA LYS A 155 -24.13 -10.59 6.87
C LYS A 155 -22.76 -9.91 6.71
N LEU A 156 -21.83 -10.57 6.02
CA LEU A 156 -20.58 -9.96 5.62
C LEU A 156 -20.82 -9.04 4.41
N ILE A 157 -20.23 -7.85 4.46
CA ILE A 157 -20.24 -6.91 3.34
C ILE A 157 -19.39 -7.47 2.19
N ARG A 158 -18.25 -8.06 2.53
CA ARG A 158 -17.34 -8.66 1.56
C ARG A 158 -16.79 -9.96 2.09
N ARG A 159 -16.74 -10.99 1.24
CA ARG A 159 -16.04 -12.24 1.57
C ARG A 159 -14.54 -11.97 1.71
N PRO A 160 -13.91 -12.35 2.83
CA PRO A 160 -12.49 -12.14 3.01
C PRO A 160 -11.68 -12.96 2.00
N LYS A 161 -10.65 -12.35 1.42
CA LYS A 161 -9.71 -12.98 0.49
C LYS A 161 -8.30 -12.49 0.79
N LYS A 162 -7.30 -13.27 0.39
CA LYS A 162 -5.91 -12.81 0.39
C LYS A 162 -5.81 -11.62 -0.58
N PRO A 163 -5.26 -10.47 -0.15
CA PRO A 163 -5.10 -9.34 -1.05
C PRO A 163 -4.05 -9.65 -2.11
N ALA A 164 -4.24 -9.10 -3.30
CA ALA A 164 -3.23 -9.13 -4.35
C ALA A 164 -1.94 -8.43 -3.88
N GLY A 165 -0.81 -8.77 -4.46
CA GLY A 165 0.50 -8.25 -4.08
C GLY A 165 0.66 -6.77 -4.42
N HIS A 166 0.01 -5.87 -3.68
CA HIS A 166 0.11 -4.43 -3.90
C HIS A 166 1.27 -3.80 -3.10
N PRO A 167 2.02 -2.82 -3.66
CA PRO A 167 3.16 -2.18 -2.99
C PRO A 167 2.84 -1.57 -1.63
N MET A 168 1.62 -1.05 -1.45
CA MET A 168 1.14 -0.47 -0.20
C MET A 168 1.10 -1.48 0.96
N TRP A 169 0.94 -2.78 0.67
CA TRP A 169 0.93 -3.85 1.68
C TRP A 169 2.30 -4.14 2.28
N ARG A 170 3.36 -3.65 1.66
CA ARG A 170 4.76 -3.86 2.09
C ARG A 170 5.32 -2.73 2.93
N GLY A 171 4.62 -1.60 2.99
CA GLY A 171 5.04 -0.39 3.69
C GLY A 171 4.40 -0.20 5.05
N THR A 172 4.73 0.93 5.64
CA THR A 172 4.25 1.37 6.95
C THR A 172 3.05 2.32 6.84
N TRP A 173 2.53 2.54 5.63
CA TRP A 173 1.49 3.53 5.38
C TRP A 173 0.10 2.98 5.70
N ILE A 174 -0.63 3.68 6.56
CA ILE A 174 -2.05 3.52 6.84
C ILE A 174 -2.65 4.93 6.77
N GLY A 175 -3.13 5.31 5.59
CA GLY A 175 -3.69 6.64 5.36
C GLY A 175 -4.30 6.75 3.96
N PRO A 176 -4.92 7.88 3.62
CA PRO A 176 -5.39 8.12 2.26
C PRO A 176 -4.21 8.09 1.29
N CYS A 177 -4.44 7.55 0.09
CA CYS A 177 -3.43 7.51 -0.96
C CYS A 177 -3.16 8.93 -1.44
N PRO A 178 -1.91 9.43 -1.39
CA PRO A 178 -1.55 10.70 -2.00
C PRO A 178 -1.82 10.68 -3.50
N ASP A 179 -2.22 11.81 -4.06
CA ASP A 179 -2.59 11.89 -5.48
C ASP A 179 -1.40 11.56 -6.38
N GLU A 180 -0.19 11.98 -6.00
CA GLU A 180 1.05 11.72 -6.73
C GLU A 180 1.40 10.21 -6.81
N TRP A 181 0.80 9.39 -5.95
CA TRP A 181 1.00 7.95 -5.98
C TRP A 181 0.02 7.21 -6.88
N ARG A 182 -1.14 7.83 -7.17
CA ARG A 182 -2.23 7.17 -7.93
C ARG A 182 -1.76 6.66 -9.27
N THR A 183 -0.99 7.47 -10.00
CA THR A 183 -0.43 7.08 -11.30
C THR A 183 0.39 5.80 -11.27
N PHE A 184 1.06 5.51 -10.13
CA PHE A 184 1.89 4.31 -9.96
C PHE A 184 1.16 3.16 -9.25
N LEU A 185 -0.06 3.38 -8.79
CA LEU A 185 -0.84 2.45 -7.96
C LEU A 185 -2.20 2.12 -8.57
N ASP A 186 -2.49 2.54 -9.79
CA ASP A 186 -3.76 2.27 -10.45
C ASP A 186 -3.99 0.76 -10.59
N GLU A 187 -5.08 0.28 -9.98
CA GLU A 187 -5.46 -1.14 -10.03
C GLU A 187 -5.69 -1.62 -11.48
N ALA A 188 -6.11 -0.75 -12.39
CA ALA A 188 -6.29 -1.09 -13.78
C ALA A 188 -4.97 -1.42 -14.48
N TYR A 189 -3.88 -0.75 -14.10
CA TYR A 189 -2.56 -1.00 -14.66
C TYR A 189 -1.94 -2.33 -14.19
N TRP A 190 -2.36 -2.82 -13.00
CA TRP A 190 -1.82 -4.03 -12.38
C TRP A 190 -2.67 -5.28 -12.66
N ASN A 191 -3.90 -5.10 -13.17
CA ASN A 191 -4.83 -6.18 -13.51
C ASN A 191 -4.86 -6.48 -15.02
N VAL A 192 -3.99 -5.90 -15.82
CA VAL A 192 -3.80 -6.33 -17.21
C VAL A 192 -3.14 -7.71 -17.16
N GLU A 193 -3.92 -8.76 -17.19
CA GLU A 193 -3.42 -10.05 -17.66
C GLU A 193 -2.91 -9.80 -19.09
N LEU A 194 -1.61 -9.89 -19.25
CA LEU A 194 -1.00 -9.95 -20.58
C LEU A 194 -1.48 -11.27 -21.18
N THR A 195 -2.60 -11.23 -21.87
CA THR A 195 -2.99 -12.33 -22.75
C THR A 195 -1.94 -12.37 -23.87
N ASP A 196 -1.42 -13.55 -24.15
CA ASP A 196 -0.35 -13.81 -25.13
C ASP A 196 -0.69 -13.39 -26.59
N GLU A 197 -1.86 -12.78 -26.82
CA GLU A 197 -2.31 -12.33 -28.14
C GLU A 197 -1.58 -11.10 -28.69
N VAL A 198 -0.79 -10.38 -27.90
CA VAL A 198 -0.08 -9.16 -28.36
C VAL A 198 1.32 -9.47 -28.92
N VAL A 199 1.85 -10.66 -28.71
CA VAL A 199 3.22 -11.02 -29.17
C VAL A 199 3.25 -11.51 -30.61
N ASP A 200 2.13 -11.94 -31.17
CA ASP A 200 2.11 -12.57 -32.51
C ASP A 200 1.85 -11.62 -33.71
N SER A 201 1.61 -10.34 -33.43
CA SER A 201 1.36 -9.36 -34.51
C SER A 201 2.63 -8.72 -35.11
N LYS A 202 3.81 -9.00 -34.60
CA LYS A 202 5.10 -8.48 -35.11
C LYS A 202 5.93 -9.47 -35.92
N SER A 203 5.52 -10.74 -36.02
CA SER A 203 6.27 -11.77 -36.75
C SER A 203 5.81 -11.97 -38.21
N ARG A 204 4.84 -11.22 -38.72
CA ARG A 204 4.33 -11.38 -40.09
C ARG A 204 4.57 -10.18 -40.99
N ARG A 205 5.72 -9.53 -40.87
CA ARG A 205 6.18 -8.58 -41.90
C ARG A 205 7.68 -8.66 -42.07
N LEU A 206 8.16 -9.73 -42.59
CA LEU A 206 9.45 -9.85 -43.29
C LEU A 206 9.38 -11.16 -44.07
N ASP A 207 8.69 -11.10 -45.21
CA ASP A 207 8.92 -11.87 -46.44
C ASP A 207 8.53 -10.99 -47.63
#